data_388bbcc5f89602b2644e88a32f0944d8
#
_entry.id   388bbcc5f89602b2644e88a32f0944d8
#
_cell.length_a   1.000
_cell.length_b   1.000
_cell.length_c   1.000
_cell.angle_alpha   90.00
_cell.angle_beta   90.00
_cell.angle_gamma   90.00
#
_symmetry.space_group_name_H-M   'P 1'
#
loop_
_entity.id
_entity.type
_entity.pdbx_description
1 polymer ?
#
loop_
_entity_poly.entity_id
_entity_poly.type
_entity_poly.pdbx_seq_one_letter_code
_entity_poly.pdbx_strand_id
1 'polypeptide(L)'
;KRKKLIKNMFFRKNKNNQKQDETGELKLKDYDKIWTKFCFLDESGSLDPKTAPFFTVGLIKCSQPYYLYSKLVYERNKRNFHDEMKFNKLSRRNIDFAKFAIDSFLDMRSIWFYSYTLDKQGNYFQREFNGNPWSAYEQISIRLAKSALAPNEILMLLADHVTTPKNVHYEVCVKEKMNKKEGRLAMAGVCRFDSKGNDLLQVVDLFIGAINYDLKIATGIVGKGDKHKKRLVKFIKESIGIKNFTEGFRNKKFNIFVDQDLKQRLPFEYKNNQN
;
A
#
# COMPACT_ATOMS: atom_id res chain seq x y z
N LYS A 1 36.27 -3.46 29.37
CA LYS A 1 36.89 -3.69 28.02
C LYS A 1 35.96 -4.40 27.00
N ARG A 2 34.77 -4.89 27.38
CA ARG A 2 33.83 -5.61 26.46
C ARG A 2 32.75 -4.74 25.78
N LYS A 3 32.63 -3.46 26.12
CA LYS A 3 31.61 -2.55 25.53
C LYS A 3 32.06 -1.75 24.29
N LYS A 4 33.33 -1.89 23.85
CA LYS A 4 33.88 -1.15 22.70
C LYS A 4 33.93 -1.94 21.39
N LEU A 5 33.62 -3.26 21.41
CA LEU A 5 33.71 -4.12 20.22
C LEU A 5 32.40 -4.26 19.41
N ILE A 6 31.26 -3.85 19.95
CA ILE A 6 29.96 -4.03 19.28
C ILE A 6 29.59 -2.83 18.40
N LYS A 7 30.29 -1.68 18.56
CA LYS A 7 29.98 -0.45 17.78
C LYS A 7 30.58 -0.42 16.36
N ASN A 8 31.48 -1.34 16.01
CA ASN A 8 32.19 -1.31 14.73
C ASN A 8 31.73 -2.33 13.69
N MET A 9 30.63 -3.08 13.95
CA MET A 9 30.17 -4.12 13.04
C MET A 9 29.01 -3.71 12.11
N PHE A 10 28.44 -2.51 12.25
CA PHE A 10 27.28 -2.09 11.46
C PHE A 10 27.50 -0.91 10.50
N PHE A 11 28.74 -0.41 10.36
CA PHE A 11 29.08 0.63 9.39
C PHE A 11 30.29 0.24 8.54
N ARG A 12 30.20 -0.84 7.77
CA ARG A 12 31.00 -0.89 6.54
C ARG A 12 30.32 0.04 5.53
N LYS A 13 30.70 1.32 5.55
CA LYS A 13 30.57 2.21 4.39
C LYS A 13 31.31 1.53 3.23
N ASN A 14 30.57 0.98 2.26
CA ASN A 14 31.12 0.71 0.94
C ASN A 14 31.54 2.07 0.36
N LYS A 15 32.81 2.39 0.54
CA LYS A 15 33.51 3.43 -0.21
C LYS A 15 33.74 2.91 -1.64
N ASN A 16 32.70 2.73 -2.43
CA ASN A 16 32.81 2.85 -3.87
C ASN A 16 32.58 4.33 -4.19
N ASN A 17 33.64 5.12 -4.05
CA ASN A 17 33.75 6.44 -4.63
C ASN A 17 33.72 6.28 -6.15
N GLN A 18 32.53 6.14 -6.75
CA GLN A 18 32.32 6.58 -8.12
C GLN A 18 32.20 8.10 -8.02
N LYS A 19 33.20 8.81 -8.55
CA LYS A 19 33.12 10.24 -8.86
C LYS A 19 31.83 10.43 -9.68
N GLN A 20 30.79 11.01 -9.08
CA GLN A 20 29.70 11.59 -9.83
C GLN A 20 30.33 12.70 -10.66
N ASP A 21 30.18 12.62 -11.97
CA ASP A 21 30.52 13.75 -12.85
C ASP A 21 29.67 14.93 -12.36
N GLU A 22 30.27 16.12 -12.27
CA GLU A 22 29.68 17.33 -11.68
C GLU A 22 28.41 17.84 -12.38
N THR A 23 27.99 17.24 -13.49
CA THR A 23 26.79 17.59 -14.25
C THR A 23 25.50 16.95 -13.70
N GLY A 24 25.58 15.97 -12.79
CA GLY A 24 24.40 15.30 -12.24
C GLY A 24 23.60 14.47 -13.26
N GLU A 25 24.04 14.38 -14.50
CA GLU A 25 23.37 13.60 -15.54
C GLU A 25 23.64 12.11 -15.38
N LEU A 26 22.55 11.32 -15.37
CA LEU A 26 22.62 9.87 -15.35
C LEU A 26 23.09 9.37 -16.73
N LYS A 27 24.16 8.57 -16.75
CA LYS A 27 24.66 7.88 -17.94
C LYS A 27 24.02 6.50 -18.07
N LEU A 28 23.93 5.96 -19.28
CA LEU A 28 23.33 4.65 -19.53
C LEU A 28 23.91 3.55 -18.62
N LYS A 29 25.22 3.55 -18.38
CA LYS A 29 25.91 2.60 -17.47
C LYS A 29 25.42 2.66 -16.01
N ASP A 30 24.81 3.77 -15.58
CA ASP A 30 24.29 3.91 -14.22
C ASP A 30 23.00 3.10 -14.03
N TYR A 31 22.33 2.74 -15.13
CA TYR A 31 21.12 1.91 -15.15
C TYR A 31 21.40 0.41 -15.22
N ASP A 32 22.63 -0.03 -15.53
CA ASP A 32 22.95 -1.46 -15.67
C ASP A 32 22.71 -2.27 -14.39
N LYS A 33 22.78 -1.62 -13.23
CA LYS A 33 22.56 -2.23 -11.90
C LYS A 33 21.26 -1.83 -11.23
N ILE A 34 20.39 -1.14 -11.95
CA ILE A 34 19.12 -0.63 -11.41
C ILE A 34 17.99 -1.58 -11.79
N TRP A 35 17.19 -1.95 -10.78
CA TRP A 35 16.02 -2.78 -10.96
C TRP A 35 14.76 -1.93 -11.09
N THR A 36 14.04 -2.07 -12.18
CA THR A 36 12.69 -1.47 -12.29
C THR A 36 11.69 -2.36 -11.56
N LYS A 37 10.96 -1.76 -10.62
CA LYS A 37 9.88 -2.41 -9.87
C LYS A 37 8.54 -1.80 -10.24
N PHE A 38 7.53 -2.66 -10.32
CA PHE A 38 6.16 -2.23 -10.54
C PHE A 38 5.47 -2.04 -9.20
N CYS A 39 4.78 -0.92 -9.07
CA CYS A 39 3.95 -0.61 -7.92
C CYS A 39 2.51 -0.44 -8.40
N PHE A 40 1.58 -1.11 -7.74
CA PHE A 40 0.14 -1.02 -7.98
C PHE A 40 -0.48 -0.32 -6.77
N LEU A 41 -1.18 0.79 -6.99
CA LEU A 41 -1.71 1.64 -5.94
C LEU A 41 -3.21 1.83 -6.14
N ASP A 42 -3.94 1.67 -5.04
CA ASP A 42 -5.38 1.87 -4.97
C ASP A 42 -5.77 2.46 -3.62
N GLU A 43 -6.99 3.00 -3.50
CA GLU A 43 -7.52 3.58 -2.27
C GLU A 43 -8.86 2.97 -1.87
N SER A 44 -9.14 2.97 -0.58
CA SER A 44 -10.41 2.55 0.01
C SER A 44 -10.96 3.60 0.94
N GLY A 45 -12.21 3.92 0.76
CA GLY A 45 -12.89 5.04 1.42
C GLY A 45 -12.96 6.27 0.53
N SER A 46 -13.85 7.20 0.86
CA SER A 46 -14.01 8.43 0.10
C SER A 46 -12.96 9.47 0.51
N LEU A 47 -12.47 10.24 -0.45
CA LEU A 47 -11.65 11.43 -0.19
C LEU A 47 -12.46 12.56 0.48
N ASP A 48 -13.79 12.58 0.33
CA ASP A 48 -14.64 13.59 0.97
C ASP A 48 -14.56 13.49 2.51
N PRO A 49 -14.12 14.55 3.21
CA PRO A 49 -14.02 14.56 4.67
C PRO A 49 -15.36 14.37 5.38
N LYS A 50 -16.49 14.70 4.73
CA LYS A 50 -17.83 14.57 5.29
C LYS A 50 -18.37 13.14 5.35
N THR A 51 -17.72 12.23 4.63
CA THR A 51 -18.08 10.80 4.59
C THR A 51 -17.40 10.02 5.72
N ALA A 52 -17.36 8.69 5.58
CA ALA A 52 -16.68 7.83 6.55
C ALA A 52 -15.27 8.34 6.90
N PRO A 53 -14.85 8.30 8.18
CA PRO A 53 -13.63 8.96 8.65
C PRO A 53 -12.35 8.36 8.07
N PHE A 54 -12.34 7.05 7.76
CA PHE A 54 -11.11 6.37 7.35
C PHE A 54 -10.92 6.36 5.83
N PHE A 55 -9.71 6.74 5.44
CA PHE A 55 -9.21 6.69 4.08
C PHE A 55 -7.92 5.87 4.05
N THR A 56 -7.92 4.76 3.33
CA THR A 56 -6.80 3.83 3.28
C THR A 56 -6.22 3.82 1.88
N VAL A 57 -4.92 4.08 1.75
CA VAL A 57 -4.17 3.91 0.51
C VAL A 57 -3.31 2.68 0.65
N GLY A 58 -3.30 1.83 -0.38
CA GLY A 58 -2.46 0.65 -0.46
C GLY A 58 -1.59 0.60 -1.69
N LEU A 59 -0.44 -0.04 -1.55
CA LEU A 59 0.54 -0.21 -2.60
C LEU A 59 1.09 -1.63 -2.57
N ILE A 60 1.00 -2.34 -3.68
CA ILE A 60 1.74 -3.57 -3.92
C ILE A 60 2.97 -3.25 -4.76
N LYS A 61 4.18 -3.58 -4.24
CA LYS A 61 5.41 -3.58 -5.03
C LYS A 61 5.74 -5.00 -5.45
N CYS A 62 6.09 -5.20 -6.73
CA CYS A 62 6.56 -6.49 -7.22
C CYS A 62 7.62 -6.34 -8.33
N SER A 63 8.46 -7.39 -8.45
CA SER A 63 9.49 -7.44 -9.50
C SER A 63 8.94 -7.97 -10.81
N GLN A 64 8.02 -8.93 -10.74
CA GLN A 64 7.50 -9.69 -11.86
C GLN A 64 5.98 -9.83 -11.71
N PRO A 65 5.19 -8.82 -12.17
CA PRO A 65 3.73 -8.84 -12.03
C PRO A 65 3.07 -10.00 -12.77
N TYR A 66 3.70 -10.46 -13.86
CA TYR A 66 3.19 -11.54 -14.70
C TYR A 66 2.88 -12.83 -13.92
N TYR A 67 3.71 -13.21 -12.94
CA TYR A 67 3.50 -14.47 -12.19
C TYR A 67 2.20 -14.47 -11.38
N LEU A 68 1.87 -13.37 -10.71
CA LEU A 68 0.59 -13.26 -10.01
C LEU A 68 -0.55 -13.17 -11.00
N TYR A 69 -0.41 -12.31 -11.99
CA TYR A 69 -1.42 -12.11 -13.04
C TYR A 69 -1.80 -13.44 -13.71
N SER A 70 -0.82 -14.24 -14.18
CA SER A 70 -1.10 -15.50 -14.87
C SER A 70 -1.81 -16.52 -13.98
N LYS A 71 -1.46 -16.59 -12.68
CA LYS A 71 -2.18 -17.44 -11.70
C LYS A 71 -3.65 -17.01 -11.59
N LEU A 72 -3.91 -15.70 -11.48
CA LEU A 72 -5.26 -15.17 -11.33
C LEU A 72 -6.09 -15.39 -12.61
N VAL A 73 -5.53 -15.13 -13.79
CA VAL A 73 -6.19 -15.38 -15.07
C VAL A 73 -6.53 -16.85 -15.25
N TYR A 74 -5.60 -17.76 -14.94
CA TYR A 74 -5.87 -19.20 -14.99
C TYR A 74 -7.04 -19.60 -14.10
N GLU A 75 -7.05 -19.12 -12.86
CA GLU A 75 -8.11 -19.47 -11.90
C GLU A 75 -9.46 -18.81 -12.26
N ARG A 76 -9.45 -17.60 -12.85
CA ARG A 76 -10.64 -16.96 -13.42
C ARG A 76 -11.29 -17.84 -14.48
N ASN A 77 -10.49 -18.29 -15.44
CA ASN A 77 -10.96 -19.15 -16.54
C ASN A 77 -11.50 -20.49 -15.99
N LYS A 78 -10.79 -21.11 -15.06
CA LYS A 78 -11.22 -22.35 -14.42
C LYS A 78 -12.57 -22.22 -13.69
N ARG A 79 -12.84 -21.06 -13.07
CA ARG A 79 -14.09 -20.78 -12.34
C ARG A 79 -15.16 -20.11 -13.18
N ASN A 80 -14.87 -19.79 -14.44
CA ASN A 80 -15.71 -18.94 -15.28
C ASN A 80 -16.10 -17.62 -14.56
N PHE A 81 -15.13 -16.97 -13.90
CA PHE A 81 -15.31 -15.74 -13.13
C PHE A 81 -14.60 -14.58 -13.82
N HIS A 82 -15.36 -13.78 -14.57
CA HIS A 82 -14.85 -12.65 -15.38
C HIS A 82 -15.22 -11.29 -14.79
N ASP A 83 -15.99 -11.28 -13.69
CA ASP A 83 -16.36 -10.05 -13.01
C ASP A 83 -15.16 -9.43 -12.28
N GLU A 84 -15.25 -8.12 -12.05
CA GLU A 84 -14.32 -7.38 -11.24
C GLU A 84 -14.35 -7.88 -9.77
N MET A 85 -13.18 -8.22 -9.24
CA MET A 85 -13.02 -8.64 -7.86
C MET A 85 -12.81 -7.40 -6.97
N LYS A 86 -13.87 -6.96 -6.27
CA LYS A 86 -13.83 -5.83 -5.34
C LYS A 86 -14.25 -6.24 -3.94
N PHE A 87 -13.56 -5.71 -2.92
CA PHE A 87 -13.90 -5.93 -1.52
C PHE A 87 -15.36 -5.54 -1.21
N ASN A 88 -15.80 -4.43 -1.77
CA ASN A 88 -17.18 -3.96 -1.55
C ASN A 88 -18.25 -4.83 -2.19
N LYS A 89 -17.89 -5.65 -3.20
CA LYS A 89 -18.78 -6.56 -3.93
C LYS A 89 -18.63 -8.03 -3.49
N LEU A 90 -17.99 -8.29 -2.34
CA LEU A 90 -17.82 -9.66 -1.83
C LEU A 90 -19.17 -10.33 -1.56
N SER A 91 -19.27 -11.56 -2.01
CA SER A 91 -20.48 -12.40 -1.95
C SER A 91 -20.10 -13.87 -1.86
N ARG A 92 -21.10 -14.77 -1.73
CA ARG A 92 -20.87 -16.21 -1.79
C ARG A 92 -20.22 -16.67 -3.10
N ARG A 93 -20.46 -15.96 -4.22
CA ARG A 93 -19.96 -16.35 -5.55
C ARG A 93 -18.46 -16.10 -5.73
N ASN A 94 -17.93 -15.06 -5.09
CA ASN A 94 -16.54 -14.58 -5.36
C ASN A 94 -15.58 -14.66 -4.17
N ILE A 95 -16.09 -14.96 -2.97
CA ILE A 95 -15.25 -15.01 -1.77
C ILE A 95 -14.10 -16.03 -1.86
N ASP A 96 -14.34 -17.17 -2.49
CA ASP A 96 -13.31 -18.22 -2.60
C ASP A 96 -12.26 -17.86 -3.68
N PHE A 97 -12.64 -17.07 -4.70
CA PHE A 97 -11.66 -16.50 -5.62
C PHE A 97 -10.84 -15.37 -4.95
N ALA A 98 -11.49 -14.52 -4.16
CA ALA A 98 -10.79 -13.49 -3.39
C ALA A 98 -9.75 -14.10 -2.43
N LYS A 99 -10.08 -15.19 -1.75
CA LYS A 99 -9.13 -15.93 -0.90
C LYS A 99 -7.97 -16.51 -1.71
N PHE A 100 -8.27 -17.14 -2.85
CA PHE A 100 -7.24 -17.65 -3.76
C PHE A 100 -6.28 -16.55 -4.21
N ALA A 101 -6.80 -15.35 -4.50
CA ALA A 101 -5.97 -14.20 -4.89
C ALA A 101 -5.02 -13.76 -3.75
N ILE A 102 -5.53 -13.73 -2.51
CA ILE A 102 -4.72 -13.45 -1.32
C ILE A 102 -3.64 -14.52 -1.11
N ASP A 103 -3.99 -15.82 -1.18
CA ASP A 103 -3.03 -16.91 -1.04
C ASP A 103 -1.96 -16.85 -2.14
N SER A 104 -2.37 -16.59 -3.39
CA SER A 104 -1.45 -16.43 -4.51
C SER A 104 -0.45 -15.28 -4.30
N PHE A 105 -0.91 -14.17 -3.71
CA PHE A 105 -0.04 -13.06 -3.30
C PHE A 105 0.93 -13.52 -2.19
N LEU A 106 0.45 -14.23 -1.19
CA LEU A 106 1.25 -14.68 -0.04
C LEU A 106 2.36 -15.66 -0.45
N ASP A 107 2.10 -16.53 -1.42
CA ASP A 107 3.06 -17.50 -1.97
C ASP A 107 4.22 -16.85 -2.72
N MET A 108 4.05 -15.65 -3.26
CA MET A 108 5.09 -15.00 -4.06
C MET A 108 6.22 -14.46 -3.17
N ARG A 109 7.49 -14.72 -3.57
CA ARG A 109 8.66 -14.25 -2.82
C ARG A 109 9.00 -12.77 -3.08
N SER A 110 8.81 -12.29 -4.31
CA SER A 110 9.25 -10.94 -4.75
C SER A 110 8.07 -9.97 -4.89
N ILE A 111 7.21 -9.97 -3.87
CA ILE A 111 6.06 -9.10 -3.75
C ILE A 111 5.92 -8.58 -2.33
N TRP A 112 5.56 -7.31 -2.17
CA TRP A 112 5.42 -6.63 -0.89
C TRP A 112 4.18 -5.77 -0.88
N PHE A 113 3.54 -5.65 0.28
CA PHE A 113 2.38 -4.82 0.48
C PHE A 113 2.67 -3.70 1.49
N TYR A 114 2.25 -2.49 1.15
CA TYR A 114 2.34 -1.30 1.98
C TYR A 114 0.97 -0.65 2.04
N SER A 115 0.57 -0.16 3.20
CA SER A 115 -0.65 0.65 3.31
C SER A 115 -0.54 1.70 4.40
N TYR A 116 -1.33 2.75 4.25
CA TYR A 116 -1.53 3.78 5.27
C TYR A 116 -3.02 4.09 5.38
N THR A 117 -3.55 4.01 6.60
CA THR A 117 -4.91 4.45 6.90
C THR A 117 -4.88 5.76 7.66
N LEU A 118 -5.50 6.79 7.06
CA LEU A 118 -5.67 8.12 7.60
C LEU A 118 -7.04 8.24 8.28
N ASP A 119 -7.09 8.85 9.48
CA ASP A 119 -8.31 9.37 10.05
C ASP A 119 -8.53 10.82 9.60
N LYS A 120 -9.47 11.04 8.68
CA LYS A 120 -9.79 12.38 8.14
C LYS A 120 -10.45 13.32 9.16
N GLN A 121 -10.89 12.81 10.29
CA GLN A 121 -11.46 13.59 11.39
C GLN A 121 -10.45 13.77 12.55
N GLY A 122 -9.25 13.24 12.41
CA GLY A 122 -8.17 13.38 13.39
C GLY A 122 -7.41 14.70 13.24
N ASN A 123 -6.74 15.11 14.33
CA ASN A 123 -5.93 16.32 14.35
C ASN A 123 -4.75 16.26 13.36
N TYR A 124 -4.22 15.05 13.11
CA TYR A 124 -3.14 14.83 12.17
C TYR A 124 -3.54 15.26 10.75
N PHE A 125 -4.75 14.93 10.31
CA PHE A 125 -5.24 15.32 8.99
C PHE A 125 -5.28 16.84 8.80
N GLN A 126 -5.74 17.57 9.83
CA GLN A 126 -5.77 19.03 9.79
C GLN A 126 -4.36 19.64 9.78
N ARG A 127 -3.48 19.16 10.68
CA ARG A 127 -2.14 19.70 10.85
C ARG A 127 -1.22 19.44 9.64
N GLU A 128 -1.20 18.22 9.11
CA GLU A 128 -0.25 17.81 8.07
C GLU A 128 -0.75 18.10 6.64
N PHE A 129 -2.06 18.12 6.44
CA PHE A 129 -2.65 18.25 5.11
C PHE A 129 -3.58 19.45 4.98
N ASN A 130 -3.68 20.31 6.00
CA ASN A 130 -4.62 21.45 6.06
C ASN A 130 -6.06 21.05 5.74
N GLY A 131 -6.48 19.85 6.14
CA GLY A 131 -7.78 19.30 5.80
C GLY A 131 -8.01 19.03 4.31
N ASN A 132 -6.97 19.08 3.47
CA ASN A 132 -7.09 18.86 2.03
C ASN A 132 -6.89 17.38 1.69
N PRO A 133 -7.95 16.67 1.24
CA PRO A 133 -7.89 15.24 0.97
C PRO A 133 -7.00 14.89 -0.23
N TRP A 134 -6.88 15.75 -1.24
CA TRP A 134 -6.00 15.52 -2.37
C TRP A 134 -4.52 15.65 -1.99
N SER A 135 -4.20 16.64 -1.15
CA SER A 135 -2.86 16.77 -0.57
C SER A 135 -2.50 15.53 0.27
N ALA A 136 -3.46 15.02 1.05
CA ALA A 136 -3.27 13.80 1.83
C ALA A 136 -3.02 12.59 0.93
N TYR A 137 -3.85 12.37 -0.09
CA TYR A 137 -3.70 11.26 -1.04
C TYR A 137 -2.34 11.29 -1.74
N GLU A 138 -1.94 12.44 -2.27
CA GLU A 138 -0.65 12.62 -2.92
C GLU A 138 0.52 12.32 -1.96
N GLN A 139 0.50 12.94 -0.77
CA GLN A 139 1.61 12.76 0.18
C GLN A 139 1.69 11.34 0.75
N ILE A 140 0.54 10.68 0.99
CA ILE A 140 0.50 9.28 1.43
C ILE A 140 1.05 8.38 0.33
N SER A 141 0.67 8.59 -0.92
CA SER A 141 1.19 7.83 -2.08
C SER A 141 2.72 7.95 -2.18
N ILE A 142 3.27 9.17 -2.03
CA ILE A 142 4.72 9.41 -2.01
C ILE A 142 5.39 8.71 -0.82
N ARG A 143 4.81 8.77 0.37
CA ARG A 143 5.35 8.12 1.58
C ARG A 143 5.38 6.59 1.42
N LEU A 144 4.32 5.99 0.86
CA LEU A 144 4.26 4.56 0.58
C LEU A 144 5.30 4.16 -0.47
N ALA A 145 5.39 4.90 -1.58
CA ALA A 145 6.39 4.65 -2.61
C ALA A 145 7.82 4.76 -2.05
N LYS A 146 8.10 5.78 -1.24
CA LYS A 146 9.40 5.93 -0.56
C LYS A 146 9.69 4.77 0.39
N SER A 147 8.71 4.32 1.16
CA SER A 147 8.86 3.16 2.07
C SER A 147 9.09 1.85 1.31
N ALA A 148 8.62 1.78 0.07
CA ALA A 148 8.80 0.62 -0.81
C ALA A 148 10.10 0.64 -1.59
N LEU A 149 10.74 1.82 -1.77
CA LEU A 149 11.93 2.00 -2.60
C LEU A 149 13.19 1.45 -1.92
N ALA A 150 13.96 0.66 -2.65
CA ALA A 150 15.31 0.27 -2.25
C ALA A 150 16.38 1.11 -3.01
N PRO A 151 17.65 1.17 -2.53
CA PRO A 151 18.69 2.05 -3.10
C PRO A 151 18.93 1.87 -4.61
N ASN A 152 18.87 0.64 -5.11
CA ASN A 152 19.14 0.31 -6.50
C ASN A 152 17.85 0.01 -7.29
N GLU A 153 16.77 0.71 -6.98
CA GLU A 153 15.48 0.52 -7.63
C GLU A 153 14.97 1.81 -8.25
N ILE A 154 14.26 1.69 -9.36
CA ILE A 154 13.37 2.70 -9.93
C ILE A 154 11.96 2.12 -9.91
N LEU A 155 10.99 2.92 -9.50
CA LEU A 155 9.59 2.51 -9.44
C LEU A 155 8.82 2.98 -10.67
N MET A 156 7.94 2.11 -11.17
CA MET A 156 6.86 2.44 -12.10
C MET A 156 5.55 2.31 -11.31
N LEU A 157 4.81 3.40 -11.15
CA LEU A 157 3.56 3.41 -10.38
C LEU A 157 2.35 3.31 -11.32
N LEU A 158 1.55 2.28 -11.09
CA LEU A 158 0.27 2.01 -11.73
C LEU A 158 -0.82 2.26 -10.68
N ALA A 159 -1.55 3.35 -10.82
CA ALA A 159 -2.58 3.73 -9.85
C ALA A 159 -3.98 3.50 -10.43
N ASP A 160 -4.94 3.13 -9.58
CA ASP A 160 -6.34 3.04 -10.01
C ASP A 160 -6.83 4.41 -10.47
N HIS A 161 -7.78 4.38 -11.41
CA HIS A 161 -8.33 5.61 -11.97
C HIS A 161 -9.26 6.27 -10.95
N VAL A 162 -8.82 7.43 -10.47
CA VAL A 162 -9.65 8.30 -9.63
C VAL A 162 -9.87 9.63 -10.35
N THR A 163 -11.09 10.12 -10.35
CA THR A 163 -11.40 11.42 -10.93
C THR A 163 -10.77 12.54 -10.11
N THR A 164 -9.80 13.23 -10.67
CA THR A 164 -9.13 14.36 -10.03
C THR A 164 -9.76 15.70 -10.44
N PRO A 165 -9.78 16.72 -9.58
CA PRO A 165 -10.10 18.07 -9.96
C PRO A 165 -9.19 18.57 -11.09
N LYS A 166 -9.69 19.47 -11.95
CA LYS A 166 -8.96 19.96 -13.14
C LYS A 166 -7.56 20.54 -12.84
N ASN A 167 -7.36 21.07 -11.65
CA ASN A 167 -6.09 21.70 -11.20
C ASN A 167 -5.17 20.74 -10.45
N VAL A 168 -5.53 19.43 -10.34
CA VAL A 168 -4.73 18.43 -9.66
C VAL A 168 -4.05 17.53 -10.69
N HIS A 169 -2.75 17.73 -10.87
CA HIS A 169 -1.89 16.92 -11.74
C HIS A 169 -1.15 15.85 -10.91
N TYR A 170 -1.91 14.92 -10.35
CA TYR A 170 -1.41 13.92 -9.40
C TYR A 170 -0.21 13.15 -9.94
N GLU A 171 -0.27 12.66 -11.18
CA GLU A 171 0.76 11.82 -11.79
C GLU A 171 2.10 12.57 -11.89
N VAL A 172 2.04 13.82 -12.32
CA VAL A 172 3.22 14.67 -12.44
C VAL A 172 3.78 15.01 -11.06
N CYS A 173 2.90 15.45 -10.15
CA CYS A 173 3.28 15.87 -8.81
C CYS A 173 3.92 14.74 -8.01
N VAL A 174 3.36 13.52 -8.05
CA VAL A 174 3.90 12.35 -7.34
C VAL A 174 5.28 12.00 -7.87
N LYS A 175 5.45 11.93 -9.21
CA LYS A 175 6.74 11.64 -9.85
C LYS A 175 7.80 12.67 -9.48
N GLU A 176 7.52 13.95 -9.69
CA GLU A 176 8.48 15.03 -9.44
C GLU A 176 8.88 15.13 -7.98
N LYS A 177 7.90 15.11 -7.07
CA LYS A 177 8.18 15.20 -5.64
C LYS A 177 8.95 14.00 -5.12
N MET A 178 8.67 12.79 -5.65
CA MET A 178 9.42 11.59 -5.29
C MET A 178 10.88 11.70 -5.74
N ASN A 179 11.13 12.06 -7.00
CA ASN A 179 12.47 12.18 -7.55
C ASN A 179 13.26 13.32 -6.87
N LYS A 180 12.61 14.45 -6.59
CA LYS A 180 13.22 15.56 -5.84
C LYS A 180 13.62 15.15 -4.42
N LYS A 181 12.75 14.41 -3.71
CA LYS A 181 13.06 13.93 -2.34
C LYS A 181 14.21 12.93 -2.29
N GLU A 182 14.36 12.12 -3.32
CA GLU A 182 15.42 11.10 -3.40
C GLU A 182 16.72 11.64 -4.04
N GLY A 183 16.68 12.84 -4.65
CA GLY A 183 17.83 13.44 -5.36
C GLY A 183 18.30 12.61 -6.55
N ARG A 184 17.44 11.72 -7.09
CA ARG A 184 17.73 10.84 -8.22
C ARG A 184 16.44 10.42 -8.93
N LEU A 185 16.57 9.75 -10.08
CA LEU A 185 15.44 9.09 -10.72
C LEU A 185 15.02 7.87 -9.86
N ALA A 186 14.04 8.08 -8.99
CA ALA A 186 13.47 7.06 -8.12
C ALA A 186 12.12 6.53 -8.64
N MET A 187 11.41 7.37 -9.41
CA MET A 187 10.13 7.03 -10.04
C MET A 187 10.18 7.42 -11.51
N ALA A 188 10.12 6.42 -12.40
CA ALA A 188 10.17 6.63 -13.85
C ALA A 188 8.86 7.21 -14.38
N GLY A 189 7.73 6.77 -13.85
CA GLY A 189 6.42 7.23 -14.28
C GLY A 189 5.31 6.87 -13.30
N VAL A 190 4.18 7.56 -13.47
CA VAL A 190 2.91 7.26 -12.82
C VAL A 190 1.85 7.16 -13.92
N CYS A 191 1.16 6.01 -13.99
CA CYS A 191 0.13 5.75 -14.98
C CYS A 191 -1.19 5.41 -14.29
N ARG A 192 -2.32 5.87 -14.86
CA ARG A 192 -3.66 5.50 -14.40
C ARG A 192 -4.17 4.31 -15.17
N PHE A 193 -4.79 3.39 -14.45
CA PHE A 193 -5.41 2.20 -15.02
C PHE A 193 -6.83 2.01 -14.49
N ASP A 194 -7.70 1.43 -15.31
CA ASP A 194 -8.99 0.92 -14.83
C ASP A 194 -8.76 -0.42 -14.11
N SER A 195 -9.12 -0.48 -12.83
CA SER A 195 -9.00 -1.69 -12.00
C SER A 195 -9.76 -2.89 -12.56
N LYS A 196 -10.80 -2.68 -13.38
CA LYS A 196 -11.54 -3.78 -14.05
C LYS A 196 -10.63 -4.64 -14.93
N GLY A 197 -9.67 -4.02 -15.60
CA GLY A 197 -8.71 -4.71 -16.47
C GLY A 197 -7.41 -5.10 -15.77
N ASN A 198 -7.27 -4.89 -14.46
CA ASN A 198 -6.01 -5.10 -13.76
C ASN A 198 -6.17 -5.87 -12.43
N ASP A 199 -5.93 -7.17 -12.48
CA ASP A 199 -6.06 -8.06 -11.31
C ASP A 199 -5.16 -7.66 -10.13
N LEU A 200 -4.00 -7.04 -10.36
CA LEU A 200 -3.12 -6.63 -9.26
C LEU A 200 -3.68 -5.43 -8.51
N LEU A 201 -4.33 -4.48 -9.19
CA LEU A 201 -5.08 -3.41 -8.53
C LEU A 201 -6.24 -3.97 -7.71
N GLN A 202 -6.96 -4.98 -8.25
CA GLN A 202 -8.03 -5.65 -7.51
C GLN A 202 -7.50 -6.37 -6.25
N VAL A 203 -6.29 -6.94 -6.28
CA VAL A 203 -5.66 -7.50 -5.07
C VAL A 203 -5.33 -6.42 -4.05
N VAL A 204 -4.88 -5.23 -4.50
CA VAL A 204 -4.72 -4.07 -3.59
C VAL A 204 -6.04 -3.72 -2.93
N ASP A 205 -7.14 -3.60 -3.70
CA ASP A 205 -8.50 -3.30 -3.17
C ASP A 205 -8.93 -4.30 -2.10
N LEU A 206 -8.67 -5.60 -2.29
CA LEU A 206 -9.00 -6.61 -1.27
C LEU A 206 -8.28 -6.36 0.05
N PHE A 207 -6.99 -6.04 0.02
CA PHE A 207 -6.23 -5.77 1.23
C PHE A 207 -6.65 -4.49 1.93
N ILE A 208 -6.71 -3.37 1.18
CA ILE A 208 -7.06 -2.07 1.78
C ILE A 208 -8.52 -2.03 2.23
N GLY A 209 -9.42 -2.66 1.46
CA GLY A 209 -10.81 -2.83 1.85
C GLY A 209 -10.96 -3.62 3.14
N ALA A 210 -10.19 -4.72 3.30
CA ALA A 210 -10.19 -5.51 4.53
C ALA A 210 -9.67 -4.72 5.74
N ILE A 211 -8.57 -3.98 5.58
CA ILE A 211 -7.99 -3.12 6.63
C ILE A 211 -8.99 -2.04 7.04
N ASN A 212 -9.51 -1.28 6.08
CA ASN A 212 -10.47 -0.20 6.32
C ASN A 212 -11.74 -0.71 7.03
N TYR A 213 -12.22 -1.89 6.60
CA TYR A 213 -13.42 -2.51 7.17
C TYR A 213 -13.20 -3.00 8.60
N ASP A 214 -12.05 -3.64 8.90
CA ASP A 214 -11.69 -4.09 10.26
C ASP A 214 -11.60 -2.90 11.23
N LEU A 215 -10.97 -1.80 10.79
CA LEU A 215 -10.87 -0.56 11.56
C LEU A 215 -12.24 0.07 11.81
N LYS A 216 -13.15 0.06 10.83
CA LYS A 216 -14.54 0.53 11.02
C LYS A 216 -15.33 -0.32 12.01
N ILE A 217 -15.10 -1.63 12.02
CA ILE A 217 -15.70 -2.52 13.05
C ILE A 217 -15.12 -2.20 14.43
N ALA A 218 -13.78 -2.13 14.54
CA ALA A 218 -13.09 -1.88 15.79
C ALA A 218 -13.48 -0.55 16.45
N THR A 219 -13.81 0.47 15.63
CA THR A 219 -14.26 1.79 16.12
C THR A 219 -15.77 1.93 16.25
N GLY A 220 -16.55 0.87 16.00
CA GLY A 220 -18.01 0.89 16.12
C GLY A 220 -18.74 1.59 14.98
N ILE A 221 -18.04 2.08 13.94
CA ILE A 221 -18.66 2.72 12.77
C ILE A 221 -19.49 1.73 11.97
N VAL A 222 -19.08 0.47 11.94
CA VAL A 222 -19.81 -0.65 11.36
C VAL A 222 -20.21 -1.60 12.47
N GLY A 223 -21.51 -1.69 12.78
CA GLY A 223 -22.05 -2.57 13.82
C GLY A 223 -22.02 -4.05 13.43
N LYS A 224 -23.18 -4.61 13.00
CA LYS A 224 -23.29 -6.05 12.68
C LYS A 224 -22.36 -6.50 11.54
N GLY A 225 -22.16 -5.67 10.54
CA GLY A 225 -21.26 -5.91 9.39
C GLY A 225 -21.67 -7.08 8.49
N ASP A 226 -21.07 -7.12 7.28
CA ASP A 226 -21.32 -8.15 6.27
C ASP A 226 -20.54 -9.43 6.56
N LYS A 227 -21.17 -10.61 6.41
CA LYS A 227 -20.55 -11.91 6.71
C LYS A 227 -19.40 -12.29 5.79
N HIS A 228 -19.47 -11.92 4.50
CA HIS A 228 -18.45 -12.28 3.53
C HIS A 228 -17.22 -11.39 3.69
N LYS A 229 -17.42 -10.08 3.96
CA LYS A 229 -16.35 -9.16 4.30
C LYS A 229 -15.62 -9.60 5.59
N LYS A 230 -16.36 -9.93 6.64
CA LYS A 230 -15.78 -10.48 7.89
C LYS A 230 -14.99 -11.77 7.65
N ARG A 231 -15.49 -12.68 6.78
CA ARG A 231 -14.81 -13.92 6.42
C ARG A 231 -13.47 -13.67 5.73
N LEU A 232 -13.40 -12.69 4.80
CA LEU A 232 -12.14 -12.34 4.14
C LEU A 232 -11.19 -11.63 5.10
N VAL A 233 -11.67 -10.69 5.92
CA VAL A 233 -10.87 -10.02 6.94
C VAL A 233 -10.24 -11.02 7.90
N LYS A 234 -11.04 -11.96 8.42
CA LYS A 234 -10.56 -13.04 9.30
C LYS A 234 -9.49 -13.86 8.60
N PHE A 235 -9.74 -14.28 7.36
CA PHE A 235 -8.80 -15.06 6.57
C PHE A 235 -7.46 -14.34 6.38
N ILE A 236 -7.46 -13.05 6.01
CA ILE A 236 -6.23 -12.26 5.84
C ILE A 236 -5.49 -12.16 7.18
N LYS A 237 -6.17 -11.83 8.28
CA LYS A 237 -5.55 -11.72 9.61
C LYS A 237 -4.88 -13.02 10.05
N GLU A 238 -5.54 -14.15 9.87
CA GLU A 238 -5.00 -15.48 10.19
C GLU A 238 -3.78 -15.80 9.32
N SER A 239 -3.85 -15.50 8.00
CA SER A 239 -2.77 -15.78 7.06
C SER A 239 -1.48 -14.97 7.34
N ILE A 240 -1.60 -13.77 7.90
CA ILE A 240 -0.44 -12.92 8.24
C ILE A 240 -0.09 -12.95 9.74
N GLY A 241 -0.87 -13.66 10.55
CA GLY A 241 -0.58 -13.88 11.97
C GLY A 241 -0.90 -12.70 12.89
N ILE A 242 -1.96 -11.93 12.61
CA ILE A 242 -2.37 -10.79 13.45
C ILE A 242 -3.80 -10.94 13.99
N LYS A 243 -4.07 -10.30 15.12
CA LYS A 243 -5.41 -10.27 15.71
C LYS A 243 -6.31 -9.17 15.12
N ASN A 244 -5.74 -7.99 14.84
CA ASN A 244 -6.43 -6.81 14.31
C ASN A 244 -5.46 -5.90 13.56
N PHE A 245 -5.98 -4.89 12.86
CA PHE A 245 -5.17 -3.90 12.13
C PHE A 245 -4.97 -2.58 12.89
N THR A 246 -5.53 -2.41 14.09
CA THR A 246 -5.54 -1.13 14.81
C THR A 246 -4.15 -0.63 15.22
N GLU A 247 -3.21 -1.53 15.46
CA GLU A 247 -1.83 -1.19 15.80
C GLU A 247 -0.91 -1.06 14.57
N GLY A 248 -1.47 -1.32 13.38
CA GLY A 248 -0.64 -1.55 12.22
C GLY A 248 0.07 -2.90 12.28
N PHE A 249 0.90 -3.17 11.29
CA PHE A 249 1.67 -4.42 11.25
C PHE A 249 2.89 -4.28 10.35
N ARG A 250 4.03 -4.82 10.77
CA ARG A 250 5.25 -4.82 9.97
C ARG A 250 5.97 -6.14 10.03
N ASN A 251 6.26 -6.70 8.86
CA ASN A 251 7.19 -7.82 8.69
C ASN A 251 7.98 -7.67 7.37
N LYS A 252 8.61 -8.74 6.90
CA LYS A 252 9.38 -8.72 5.64
C LYS A 252 8.52 -8.44 4.39
N LYS A 253 7.24 -8.77 4.40
CA LYS A 253 6.33 -8.68 3.25
C LYS A 253 5.30 -7.56 3.40
N PHE A 254 4.88 -7.25 4.61
CA PHE A 254 3.82 -6.31 4.92
C PHE A 254 4.34 -5.11 5.72
N ASN A 255 3.90 -3.91 5.33
CA ASN A 255 4.07 -2.67 6.08
C ASN A 255 2.73 -1.94 6.12
N ILE A 256 1.96 -2.17 7.18
CA ILE A 256 0.64 -1.62 7.40
C ILE A 256 0.73 -0.53 8.46
N PHE A 257 0.50 0.71 8.07
CA PHE A 257 0.54 1.87 8.94
C PHE A 257 -0.88 2.38 9.19
N VAL A 258 -1.13 2.75 10.42
CA VAL A 258 -2.41 3.31 10.86
C VAL A 258 -2.14 4.62 11.58
N ASP A 259 -2.98 5.62 11.30
CA ASP A 259 -2.91 6.94 11.93
C ASP A 259 -3.01 6.82 13.46
N GLN A 260 -2.17 7.57 14.16
CA GLN A 260 -2.15 7.55 15.63
C GLN A 260 -3.44 8.10 16.24
N ASP A 261 -4.10 9.05 15.58
CA ASP A 261 -5.38 9.60 16.05
C ASP A 261 -6.49 8.54 16.07
N LEU A 262 -6.39 7.53 15.21
CA LEU A 262 -7.35 6.43 15.17
C LEU A 262 -7.38 5.64 16.48
N LYS A 263 -6.25 5.51 17.19
CA LYS A 263 -6.20 4.86 18.51
C LYS A 263 -7.07 5.55 19.55
N GLN A 264 -7.28 6.85 19.44
CA GLN A 264 -8.14 7.62 20.34
C GLN A 264 -9.63 7.28 20.16
N ARG A 265 -10.01 6.80 18.97
CA ARG A 265 -11.38 6.40 18.63
C ARG A 265 -11.75 4.99 19.08
N LEU A 266 -10.78 4.18 19.51
CA LEU A 266 -11.06 2.83 19.96
C LEU A 266 -11.88 2.86 21.24
N PRO A 267 -12.99 2.08 21.34
CA PRO A 267 -13.70 1.89 22.58
C PRO A 267 -12.79 1.42 23.71
N PHE A 268 -13.10 1.81 24.94
CA PHE A 268 -12.30 1.47 26.13
C PHE A 268 -12.10 -0.05 26.28
N GLU A 269 -13.13 -0.83 26.03
CA GLU A 269 -13.08 -2.31 26.05
C GLU A 269 -12.08 -2.90 25.04
N TYR A 270 -11.93 -2.26 23.89
CA TYR A 270 -10.99 -2.71 22.87
C TYR A 270 -9.53 -2.40 23.24
N LYS A 271 -9.31 -1.32 24.01
CA LYS A 271 -7.98 -0.92 24.50
C LYS A 271 -7.44 -1.88 25.56
N ASN A 272 -8.32 -2.45 26.39
CA ASN A 272 -7.93 -3.31 27.53
C ASN A 272 -7.68 -4.78 27.14
N ASN A 273 -8.14 -5.24 25.98
CA ASN A 273 -7.92 -6.62 25.50
C ASN A 273 -6.58 -6.82 24.79
N GLN A 274 -5.64 -5.87 24.90
CA GLN A 274 -4.33 -5.91 24.26
C GLN A 274 -3.16 -6.17 25.22
N ASN A 275 -3.42 -6.35 26.51
CA ASN A 275 -2.42 -6.73 27.54
C ASN A 275 -2.36 -8.23 27.72
#